data_3a4876c83a3ff6dde24c186e9403a8d1
#
_entry.id   3a4876c83a3ff6dde24c186e9403a8d1
#
_cell.length_a   1.000
_cell.length_b   1.000
_cell.length_c   1.000
_cell.angle_alpha   90.00
_cell.angle_beta   90.00
_cell.angle_gamma   90.00
#
_symmetry.space_group_name_H-M   'P 1'
#
loop_
_entity.id
_entity.type
_entity.pdbx_description
1 polymer ?
#
loop_
_entity_poly.entity_id
_entity_poly.type
_entity_poly.pdbx_seq_one_letter_code
_entity_poly.pdbx_strand_id
1 'polypeptide(L)'
;DSLFHKRMDFLNEVLDLKEFIKDPVRTLSLGQRMRADIAASLLHNPKVLFLDEPTIGLDVSVKDNIRRAITQINQEEETTILLTTHDLSDIEQLCDRIFMIDKGQEIFDGTVSQLKETFGKMKTLSFDLTPGQSHLVSHYEGLPDMSIDRQGNSLTIEFDSSRYQSADIIKQTLSDFEIRDLKMVDTDIEDIIRRFYRKEL
;
A
#
# COMPACT_ATOMS: atom_id res chain seq x y z
N ASP A 1 32.11 -1.61 -24.94
CA ASP A 1 31.03 -1.44 -25.93
C ASP A 1 29.98 -2.57 -25.89
N SER A 2 30.38 -3.86 -25.86
CA SER A 2 29.42 -4.97 -25.80
C SER A 2 28.57 -4.97 -24.52
N LEU A 3 29.15 -4.62 -23.36
CA LEU A 3 28.44 -4.56 -22.08
C LEU A 3 27.40 -3.43 -22.06
N PHE A 4 27.77 -2.27 -22.61
CA PHE A 4 26.87 -1.13 -22.73
C PHE A 4 25.62 -1.46 -23.58
N HIS A 5 25.84 -2.12 -24.75
CA HIS A 5 24.72 -2.50 -25.61
C HIS A 5 23.76 -3.49 -24.92
N LYS A 6 24.31 -4.51 -24.27
CA LYS A 6 23.50 -5.46 -23.49
C LYS A 6 22.67 -4.75 -22.41
N ARG A 7 23.30 -3.80 -21.72
CA ARG A 7 22.63 -3.02 -20.68
C ARG A 7 21.52 -2.15 -21.26
N MET A 8 21.81 -1.47 -22.37
CA MET A 8 20.80 -0.66 -23.07
C MET A 8 19.63 -1.50 -23.58
N ASP A 9 19.90 -2.69 -24.11
CA ASP A 9 18.85 -3.60 -24.60
C ASP A 9 17.93 -4.01 -23.44
N PHE A 10 18.49 -4.39 -22.30
CA PHE A 10 17.73 -4.70 -21.08
C PHE A 10 16.89 -3.51 -20.62
N LEU A 11 17.48 -2.32 -20.45
CA LEU A 11 16.76 -1.13 -20.01
C LEU A 11 15.69 -0.69 -21.03
N ASN A 12 15.95 -0.85 -22.31
CA ASN A 12 14.97 -0.60 -23.36
C ASN A 12 13.76 -1.53 -23.27
N GLU A 13 13.96 -2.78 -22.88
CA GLU A 13 12.89 -3.75 -22.72
C GLU A 13 12.07 -3.47 -21.45
N VAL A 14 12.75 -3.34 -20.30
CA VAL A 14 12.10 -3.18 -18.99
C VAL A 14 11.38 -1.85 -18.85
N LEU A 15 11.92 -0.77 -19.42
CA LEU A 15 11.40 0.59 -19.28
C LEU A 15 10.68 1.11 -20.54
N ASP A 16 10.45 0.27 -21.56
CA ASP A 16 9.78 0.65 -22.82
C ASP A 16 10.37 1.93 -23.45
N LEU A 17 11.70 2.06 -23.48
CA LEU A 17 12.35 3.28 -23.94
C LEU A 17 12.26 3.46 -25.46
N LYS A 18 12.09 2.37 -26.21
CA LYS A 18 12.09 2.35 -27.69
C LYS A 18 11.11 3.34 -28.32
N GLU A 19 9.99 3.60 -27.62
CA GLU A 19 8.95 4.51 -28.10
C GLU A 19 9.41 5.97 -28.19
N PHE A 20 10.35 6.38 -27.34
CA PHE A 20 10.71 7.79 -27.18
C PHE A 20 12.22 8.07 -27.03
N ILE A 21 13.08 7.06 -27.07
CA ILE A 21 14.54 7.22 -26.85
C ILE A 21 15.19 8.19 -27.83
N LYS A 22 14.58 8.47 -28.98
CA LYS A 22 15.07 9.42 -29.98
C LYS A 22 14.47 10.82 -29.81
N ASP A 23 13.49 10.98 -28.94
CA ASP A 23 12.80 12.25 -28.77
C ASP A 23 13.59 13.20 -27.85
N PRO A 24 13.54 14.49 -28.08
CA PRO A 24 14.13 15.45 -27.16
C PRO A 24 13.50 15.39 -25.79
N VAL A 25 14.28 15.42 -24.70
CA VAL A 25 13.78 15.33 -23.31
C VAL A 25 12.66 16.33 -23.01
N ARG A 26 12.72 17.52 -23.61
CA ARG A 26 11.71 18.58 -23.43
C ARG A 26 10.31 18.22 -23.97
N THR A 27 10.22 17.22 -24.86
CA THR A 27 8.95 16.77 -25.46
C THR A 27 8.36 15.55 -24.78
N LEU A 28 9.11 14.94 -23.85
CA LEU A 28 8.68 13.75 -23.14
C LEU A 28 7.56 14.08 -22.12
N SER A 29 6.59 13.19 -22.02
CA SER A 29 5.63 13.21 -20.90
C SER A 29 6.34 12.98 -19.57
N LEU A 30 5.66 13.26 -18.46
CA LEU A 30 6.24 13.05 -17.12
C LEU A 30 6.65 11.58 -16.93
N GLY A 31 5.80 10.62 -17.31
CA GLY A 31 6.10 9.19 -17.20
C GLY A 31 7.25 8.74 -18.10
N GLN A 32 7.34 9.26 -19.34
CA GLN A 32 8.47 9.00 -20.23
C GLN A 32 9.78 9.56 -19.66
N ARG A 33 9.73 10.78 -19.08
CA ARG A 33 10.90 11.37 -18.43
C ARG A 33 11.35 10.54 -17.24
N MET A 34 10.42 10.12 -16.36
CA MET A 34 10.74 9.26 -15.21
C MET A 34 11.41 7.96 -15.64
N ARG A 35 10.87 7.29 -16.68
CA ARG A 35 11.50 6.06 -17.24
C ARG A 35 12.90 6.34 -17.80
N ALA A 36 13.09 7.47 -18.47
CA ALA A 36 14.40 7.87 -18.96
C ALA A 36 15.40 8.17 -17.84
N ASP A 37 14.97 8.83 -16.79
CA ASP A 37 15.80 9.16 -15.62
C ASP A 37 16.21 7.90 -14.85
N ILE A 38 15.30 6.94 -14.66
CA ILE A 38 15.61 5.63 -14.08
C ILE A 38 16.63 4.89 -14.96
N ALA A 39 16.41 4.84 -16.28
CA ALA A 39 17.35 4.21 -17.20
C ALA A 39 18.75 4.84 -17.14
N ALA A 40 18.83 6.16 -17.16
CA ALA A 40 20.10 6.88 -17.07
C ALA A 40 20.85 6.57 -15.77
N SER A 41 20.11 6.49 -14.65
CA SER A 41 20.66 6.15 -13.33
C SER A 41 21.19 4.72 -13.24
N LEU A 42 20.71 3.82 -14.11
CA LEU A 42 21.09 2.40 -14.14
C LEU A 42 22.19 2.05 -15.17
N LEU A 43 22.52 2.95 -16.10
CA LEU A 43 23.46 2.66 -17.18
C LEU A 43 24.84 2.18 -16.70
N HIS A 44 25.30 2.67 -15.56
CA HIS A 44 26.59 2.32 -14.98
C HIS A 44 26.56 1.13 -14.03
N ASN A 45 25.42 0.41 -13.97
CA ASN A 45 25.18 -0.76 -13.14
C ASN A 45 25.46 -0.53 -11.64
N PRO A 46 24.76 0.41 -10.99
CA PRO A 46 24.97 0.70 -9.58
C PRO A 46 24.49 -0.46 -8.70
N LYS A 47 25.15 -0.66 -7.55
CA LYS A 47 24.67 -1.61 -6.55
C LYS A 47 23.52 -1.06 -5.70
N VAL A 48 23.41 0.26 -5.62
CA VAL A 48 22.36 0.96 -4.87
C VAL A 48 21.78 2.05 -5.74
N LEU A 49 20.46 2.08 -5.84
CA LEU A 49 19.69 3.09 -6.55
C LEU A 49 18.79 3.82 -5.55
N PHE A 50 18.84 5.16 -5.57
CA PHE A 50 17.93 6.01 -4.82
C PHE A 50 16.87 6.58 -5.76
N LEU A 51 15.61 6.40 -5.41
CA LEU A 51 14.45 6.92 -6.14
C LEU A 51 13.64 7.83 -5.22
N ASP A 52 13.51 9.09 -5.58
CA ASP A 52 12.72 10.05 -4.83
C ASP A 52 11.36 10.23 -5.51
N GLU A 53 10.30 9.71 -4.86
CA GLU A 53 8.91 9.77 -5.34
C GLU A 53 8.73 9.32 -6.81
N PRO A 54 9.14 8.09 -7.19
CA PRO A 54 9.24 7.69 -8.60
C PRO A 54 7.89 7.58 -9.33
N THR A 55 6.78 7.62 -8.62
CA THR A 55 5.43 7.48 -9.18
C THR A 55 4.58 8.74 -9.05
N ILE A 56 5.12 9.80 -8.44
CA ILE A 56 4.36 11.03 -8.15
C ILE A 56 3.82 11.68 -9.42
N GLY A 57 2.54 12.07 -9.38
CA GLY A 57 1.91 12.79 -10.49
C GLY A 57 1.64 11.97 -11.75
N LEU A 58 1.84 10.66 -11.70
CA LEU A 58 1.58 9.75 -12.80
C LEU A 58 0.18 9.15 -12.72
N ASP A 59 -0.40 8.81 -13.85
CA ASP A 59 -1.63 8.03 -13.90
C ASP A 59 -1.39 6.56 -13.48
N VAL A 60 -2.49 5.86 -13.13
CA VAL A 60 -2.45 4.50 -12.57
C VAL A 60 -1.68 3.53 -13.46
N SER A 61 -1.92 3.60 -14.79
CA SER A 61 -1.30 2.63 -15.71
C SER A 61 0.21 2.85 -15.85
N VAL A 62 0.66 4.10 -15.83
CA VAL A 62 2.08 4.46 -15.86
C VAL A 62 2.76 4.12 -14.54
N LYS A 63 2.11 4.34 -13.39
CA LYS A 63 2.60 3.89 -12.08
C LYS A 63 2.86 2.38 -12.08
N ASP A 64 1.90 1.59 -12.54
CA ASP A 64 2.04 0.12 -12.58
C ASP A 64 3.16 -0.34 -13.49
N ASN A 65 3.40 0.35 -14.61
CA ASN A 65 4.53 0.07 -15.48
C ASN A 65 5.87 0.35 -14.79
N ILE A 66 5.98 1.48 -14.10
CA ILE A 66 7.20 1.84 -13.34
C ILE A 66 7.43 0.87 -12.19
N ARG A 67 6.40 0.48 -11.43
CA ARG A 67 6.50 -0.51 -10.35
C ARG A 67 7.04 -1.83 -10.87
N ARG A 68 6.46 -2.35 -11.96
CA ARG A 68 6.95 -3.60 -12.58
C ARG A 68 8.40 -3.49 -13.01
N ALA A 69 8.78 -2.37 -13.63
CA ALA A 69 10.17 -2.13 -14.03
C ALA A 69 11.13 -2.10 -12.83
N ILE A 70 10.78 -1.41 -11.74
CA ILE A 70 11.55 -1.35 -10.50
C ILE A 70 11.73 -2.75 -9.90
N THR A 71 10.66 -3.53 -9.82
CA THR A 71 10.70 -4.91 -9.30
C THR A 71 11.60 -5.79 -10.15
N GLN A 72 11.47 -5.73 -11.48
CA GLN A 72 12.28 -6.53 -12.40
C GLN A 72 13.77 -6.16 -12.30
N ILE A 73 14.09 -4.88 -12.24
CA ILE A 73 15.47 -4.39 -12.07
C ILE A 73 16.07 -4.90 -10.74
N ASN A 74 15.31 -4.83 -9.66
CA ASN A 74 15.76 -5.32 -8.36
C ASN A 74 16.06 -6.83 -8.41
N GLN A 75 15.17 -7.62 -9.02
CA GLN A 75 15.30 -9.07 -9.09
C GLN A 75 16.40 -9.56 -10.04
N GLU A 76 16.50 -8.97 -11.23
CA GLU A 76 17.45 -9.45 -12.27
C GLU A 76 18.85 -8.89 -12.11
N GLU A 77 18.98 -7.68 -11.55
CA GLU A 77 20.27 -6.99 -11.43
C GLU A 77 20.81 -6.98 -9.99
N GLU A 78 20.06 -7.54 -9.05
CA GLU A 78 20.40 -7.52 -7.61
C GLU A 78 20.73 -6.12 -7.08
N THR A 79 20.17 -5.08 -7.73
CA THR A 79 20.36 -3.68 -7.32
C THR A 79 19.52 -3.41 -6.07
N THR A 80 20.15 -2.99 -5.00
CA THR A 80 19.41 -2.51 -3.82
C THR A 80 18.72 -1.19 -4.15
N ILE A 81 17.40 -1.14 -4.02
CA ILE A 81 16.63 0.06 -4.31
C ILE A 81 16.10 0.66 -3.02
N LEU A 82 16.43 1.92 -2.78
CA LEU A 82 15.88 2.72 -1.70
C LEU A 82 15.01 3.80 -2.33
N LEU A 83 13.71 3.76 -2.04
CA LEU A 83 12.77 4.74 -2.56
C LEU A 83 12.10 5.53 -1.44
N THR A 84 11.81 6.79 -1.69
CA THR A 84 10.88 7.57 -0.89
C THR A 84 9.53 7.57 -1.58
N THR A 85 8.47 7.45 -0.83
CA THR A 85 7.11 7.57 -1.35
C THR A 85 6.11 7.90 -0.22
N HIS A 86 5.05 8.58 -0.58
CA HIS A 86 3.84 8.72 0.23
C HIS A 86 2.66 7.95 -0.38
N ASP A 87 2.87 7.26 -1.52
CA ASP A 87 1.88 6.38 -2.14
C ASP A 87 1.96 5.00 -1.50
N LEU A 88 0.93 4.65 -0.78
CA LEU A 88 0.87 3.39 -0.02
C LEU A 88 0.88 2.16 -0.91
N SER A 89 0.35 2.28 -2.13
CA SER A 89 0.43 1.21 -3.12
C SER A 89 1.88 0.92 -3.55
N ASP A 90 2.75 1.94 -3.54
CA ASP A 90 4.18 1.71 -3.80
C ASP A 90 4.81 0.92 -2.65
N ILE A 91 4.45 1.25 -1.41
CA ILE A 91 4.94 0.53 -0.24
C ILE A 91 4.52 -0.93 -0.31
N GLU A 92 3.24 -1.21 -0.57
CA GLU A 92 2.71 -2.58 -0.61
C GLU A 92 3.28 -3.43 -1.75
N GLN A 93 3.55 -2.81 -2.90
CA GLN A 93 3.94 -3.54 -4.11
C GLN A 93 5.46 -3.63 -4.31
N LEU A 94 6.23 -2.68 -3.77
CA LEU A 94 7.67 -2.57 -4.04
C LEU A 94 8.55 -2.85 -2.83
N CYS A 95 8.03 -2.65 -1.59
CA CYS A 95 8.88 -2.63 -0.41
C CYS A 95 8.77 -3.94 0.38
N ASP A 96 9.90 -4.60 0.60
CA ASP A 96 10.00 -5.67 1.60
C ASP A 96 10.22 -5.10 3.01
N ARG A 97 10.92 -3.96 3.11
CA ARG A 97 11.27 -3.28 4.36
C ARG A 97 10.87 -1.82 4.30
N ILE A 98 10.36 -1.31 5.41
CA ILE A 98 9.92 0.06 5.57
C ILE A 98 10.73 0.71 6.68
N PHE A 99 11.17 1.93 6.43
CA PHE A 99 11.77 2.81 7.42
C PHE A 99 10.94 4.08 7.52
N MET A 100 10.23 4.25 8.64
CA MET A 100 9.34 5.40 8.83
C MET A 100 10.01 6.46 9.71
N ILE A 101 9.95 7.71 9.27
CA ILE A 101 10.53 8.85 9.96
C ILE A 101 9.44 9.91 10.20
N ASP A 102 9.33 10.42 11.44
CA ASP A 102 8.57 11.62 11.76
C ASP A 102 9.44 12.58 12.59
N LYS A 103 9.44 13.85 12.21
CA LYS A 103 10.20 14.92 12.88
C LYS A 103 11.68 14.60 13.14
N GLY A 104 12.30 13.86 12.19
CA GLY A 104 13.70 13.49 12.28
C GLY A 104 13.99 12.32 13.22
N GLN A 105 12.96 11.64 13.71
CA GLN A 105 13.10 10.44 14.55
C GLN A 105 12.57 9.22 13.81
N GLU A 106 13.26 8.09 14.01
CA GLU A 106 12.78 6.80 13.57
C GLU A 106 11.54 6.42 14.37
N ILE A 107 10.46 6.08 13.66
CA ILE A 107 9.22 5.59 14.27
C ILE A 107 9.11 4.08 14.11
N PHE A 108 9.54 3.57 12.95
CA PHE A 108 9.45 2.15 12.63
C PHE A 108 10.55 1.77 11.66
N ASP A 109 11.17 0.63 11.90
CA ASP A 109 12.08 -0.05 11.00
C ASP A 109 11.76 -1.54 11.00
N GLY A 110 11.28 -2.07 9.88
CA GLY A 110 10.89 -3.47 9.77
C GLY A 110 10.24 -3.81 8.44
N THR A 111 9.74 -5.04 8.33
CA THR A 111 9.02 -5.49 7.14
C THR A 111 7.59 -4.96 7.11
N VAL A 112 6.98 -4.96 5.91
CA VAL A 112 5.55 -4.66 5.73
C VAL A 112 4.68 -5.58 6.59
N SER A 113 5.03 -6.86 6.68
CA SER A 113 4.32 -7.84 7.52
C SER A 113 4.42 -7.49 9.00
N GLN A 114 5.61 -7.13 9.49
CA GLN A 114 5.80 -6.70 10.88
C GLN A 114 5.01 -5.43 11.21
N LEU A 115 4.93 -4.48 10.26
CA LEU A 115 4.10 -3.29 10.42
C LEU A 115 2.62 -3.68 10.61
N LYS A 116 2.11 -4.53 9.73
CA LYS A 116 0.72 -5.03 9.79
C LYS A 116 0.45 -5.84 11.08
N GLU A 117 1.37 -6.70 11.50
CA GLU A 117 1.24 -7.48 12.74
C GLU A 117 1.26 -6.61 14.01
N THR A 118 2.11 -5.59 14.01
CA THR A 118 2.27 -4.73 15.19
C THR A 118 1.12 -3.74 15.35
N PHE A 119 0.68 -3.13 14.24
CA PHE A 119 -0.24 -2.01 14.25
C PHE A 119 -1.57 -2.29 13.54
N GLY A 120 -1.67 -3.35 12.75
CA GLY A 120 -2.87 -3.74 12.00
C GLY A 120 -3.84 -4.63 12.79
N LYS A 121 -3.83 -4.54 14.13
CA LYS A 121 -4.69 -5.38 14.99
C LYS A 121 -6.18 -5.06 14.87
N MET A 122 -6.50 -3.84 14.48
CA MET A 122 -7.89 -3.43 14.28
C MET A 122 -8.45 -4.07 13.01
N LYS A 123 -9.63 -4.65 13.12
CA LYS A 123 -10.39 -5.20 12.00
C LYS A 123 -11.75 -4.54 11.92
N THR A 124 -12.28 -4.45 10.72
CA THR A 124 -13.60 -3.88 10.47
C THR A 124 -14.52 -4.94 9.86
N LEU A 125 -15.66 -5.17 10.50
CA LEU A 125 -16.77 -5.94 9.98
C LEU A 125 -17.89 -4.98 9.57
N SER A 126 -18.29 -5.02 8.30
CA SER A 126 -19.42 -4.24 7.79
C SER A 126 -20.54 -5.19 7.39
N PHE A 127 -21.72 -4.95 7.94
CA PHE A 127 -22.91 -5.74 7.71
C PHE A 127 -23.96 -4.89 6.99
N ASP A 128 -24.55 -5.41 5.92
CA ASP A 128 -25.76 -4.86 5.30
C ASP A 128 -26.98 -5.59 5.86
N LEU A 129 -27.76 -4.89 6.66
CA LEU A 129 -28.90 -5.44 7.36
C LEU A 129 -30.17 -5.38 6.49
N THR A 130 -31.08 -6.34 6.68
CA THR A 130 -32.42 -6.26 6.09
C THR A 130 -33.17 -5.04 6.63
N PRO A 131 -33.88 -4.26 5.76
CA PRO A 131 -34.61 -3.08 6.21
C PRO A 131 -35.65 -3.35 7.30
N GLY A 132 -35.84 -2.38 8.19
CA GLY A 132 -36.87 -2.45 9.23
C GLY A 132 -36.42 -3.01 10.58
N GLN A 133 -35.14 -3.33 10.72
CA GLN A 133 -34.58 -3.79 11.99
C GLN A 133 -34.10 -2.60 12.83
N SER A 134 -34.77 -2.34 13.97
CA SER A 134 -34.51 -1.21 14.87
C SER A 134 -33.78 -1.59 16.16
N HIS A 135 -33.30 -2.83 16.27
CA HIS A 135 -32.66 -3.29 17.50
C HIS A 135 -31.31 -2.58 17.73
N LEU A 136 -31.05 -2.23 18.99
CA LEU A 136 -29.76 -1.67 19.39
C LEU A 136 -28.72 -2.79 19.51
N VAL A 137 -27.49 -2.52 19.08
CA VAL A 137 -26.34 -3.45 19.21
C VAL A 137 -25.76 -3.31 20.62
N SER A 138 -26.58 -3.57 21.65
CA SER A 138 -26.18 -3.33 23.05
C SER A 138 -25.07 -4.25 23.57
N HIS A 139 -24.83 -5.39 22.90
CA HIS A 139 -23.83 -6.36 23.34
C HIS A 139 -22.38 -5.86 23.24
N TYR A 140 -22.11 -4.90 22.38
CA TYR A 140 -20.75 -4.42 22.10
C TYR A 140 -20.52 -2.99 22.58
N GLU A 141 -21.59 -2.29 23.03
CA GLU A 141 -21.48 -0.92 23.53
C GLU A 141 -20.62 -0.88 24.80
N GLY A 142 -19.62 -0.01 24.80
CA GLY A 142 -18.72 0.20 25.94
C GLY A 142 -17.63 -0.85 26.14
N LEU A 143 -17.46 -1.80 25.20
CA LEU A 143 -16.33 -2.71 25.24
C LEU A 143 -15.02 -1.96 24.86
N PRO A 144 -13.91 -2.21 25.56
CA PRO A 144 -12.66 -1.57 25.25
C PRO A 144 -12.17 -2.01 23.86
N ASP A 145 -11.56 -1.08 23.11
CA ASP A 145 -10.99 -1.31 21.79
C ASP A 145 -12.00 -1.89 20.76
N MET A 146 -13.25 -1.49 20.92
CA MET A 146 -14.33 -1.80 20.00
C MET A 146 -15.17 -0.55 19.76
N SER A 147 -15.46 -0.27 18.49
CA SER A 147 -16.36 0.82 18.09
C SER A 147 -17.48 0.29 17.19
N ILE A 148 -18.64 0.88 17.30
CA ILE A 148 -19.82 0.51 16.53
C ILE A 148 -20.38 1.78 15.90
N ASP A 149 -20.54 1.73 14.60
CA ASP A 149 -21.25 2.76 13.85
C ASP A 149 -22.41 2.14 13.08
N ARG A 150 -23.59 2.78 13.20
CA ARG A 150 -24.77 2.35 12.48
C ARG A 150 -25.38 3.49 11.69
N GLN A 151 -25.42 3.31 10.39
CA GLN A 151 -26.01 4.25 9.45
C GLN A 151 -27.11 3.56 8.63
N GLY A 152 -28.36 3.75 9.04
CA GLY A 152 -29.51 3.12 8.39
C GLY A 152 -29.43 1.59 8.48
N ASN A 153 -29.27 0.91 7.36
CA ASN A 153 -29.14 -0.55 7.28
C ASN A 153 -27.69 -1.03 7.34
N SER A 154 -26.71 -0.13 7.33
CA SER A 154 -25.31 -0.48 7.47
C SER A 154 -24.88 -0.48 8.93
N LEU A 155 -24.29 -1.58 9.37
CA LEU A 155 -23.69 -1.72 10.70
C LEU A 155 -22.20 -1.99 10.52
N THR A 156 -21.37 -1.14 11.10
CA THR A 156 -19.91 -1.30 11.06
C THR A 156 -19.39 -1.52 12.47
N ILE A 157 -18.61 -2.57 12.66
CA ILE A 157 -17.98 -2.91 13.95
C ILE A 157 -16.46 -2.94 13.71
N GLU A 158 -15.74 -2.05 14.38
CA GLU A 158 -14.27 -2.07 14.44
C GLU A 158 -13.84 -2.64 15.78
N PHE A 159 -12.84 -3.51 15.80
CA PHE A 159 -12.39 -4.18 17.01
C PHE A 159 -10.93 -4.60 16.92
N ASP A 160 -10.27 -4.73 18.07
CA ASP A 160 -8.91 -5.29 18.18
C ASP A 160 -8.98 -6.83 18.08
N SER A 161 -8.43 -7.38 16.99
CA SER A 161 -8.41 -8.82 16.71
C SER A 161 -7.51 -9.62 17.66
N SER A 162 -6.67 -8.96 18.46
CA SER A 162 -5.90 -9.62 19.53
C SER A 162 -6.76 -9.91 20.76
N ARG A 163 -7.89 -9.20 20.92
CA ARG A 163 -8.82 -9.33 22.06
C ARG A 163 -10.10 -10.04 21.68
N TYR A 164 -10.58 -9.87 20.46
CA TYR A 164 -11.87 -10.36 20.00
C TYR A 164 -11.73 -11.22 18.76
N GLN A 165 -12.42 -12.35 18.73
CA GLN A 165 -12.44 -13.20 17.54
C GLN A 165 -13.53 -12.73 16.56
N SER A 166 -13.17 -12.53 15.31
CA SER A 166 -14.13 -12.14 14.26
C SER A 166 -15.31 -13.10 14.17
N ALA A 167 -15.06 -14.41 14.37
CA ALA A 167 -16.11 -15.44 14.31
C ALA A 167 -17.18 -15.25 15.39
N ASP A 168 -16.80 -14.84 16.60
CA ASP A 168 -17.75 -14.63 17.70
C ASP A 168 -18.61 -13.40 17.43
N ILE A 169 -17.99 -12.31 16.93
CA ILE A 169 -18.72 -11.10 16.55
C ILE A 169 -19.71 -11.40 15.42
N ILE A 170 -19.27 -12.10 14.37
CA ILE A 170 -20.15 -12.50 13.26
C ILE A 170 -21.32 -13.35 13.77
N LYS A 171 -21.05 -14.38 14.58
CA LYS A 171 -22.07 -15.28 15.12
C LYS A 171 -23.10 -14.51 15.95
N GLN A 172 -22.66 -13.60 16.81
CA GLN A 172 -23.54 -12.81 17.64
C GLN A 172 -24.39 -11.86 16.78
N THR A 173 -23.78 -11.17 15.83
CA THR A 173 -24.51 -10.25 14.94
C THR A 173 -25.53 -10.99 14.08
N LEU A 174 -25.23 -12.21 13.61
CA LEU A 174 -26.18 -13.07 12.90
C LEU A 174 -27.34 -13.56 13.78
N SER A 175 -27.13 -13.63 15.09
CA SER A 175 -28.21 -14.00 16.03
C SER A 175 -29.17 -12.83 16.30
N ASP A 176 -28.66 -11.60 16.22
CA ASP A 176 -29.41 -10.39 16.53
C ASP A 176 -30.10 -9.77 15.32
N PHE A 177 -29.55 -10.00 14.12
CA PHE A 177 -29.98 -9.34 12.87
C PHE A 177 -30.07 -10.30 11.69
N GLU A 178 -31.04 -10.03 10.81
CA GLU A 178 -31.03 -10.61 9.46
C GLU A 178 -30.07 -9.81 8.58
N ILE A 179 -29.02 -10.49 8.13
CA ILE A 179 -27.93 -9.91 7.34
C ILE A 179 -28.10 -10.27 5.87
N ARG A 180 -28.02 -9.27 5.00
CA ARG A 180 -28.02 -9.45 3.53
C ARG A 180 -26.64 -9.71 2.99
N ASP A 181 -25.63 -9.00 3.53
CA ASP A 181 -24.24 -9.12 3.11
C ASP A 181 -23.29 -8.81 4.27
N LEU A 182 -22.09 -9.38 4.21
CA LEU A 182 -21.04 -9.21 5.19
C LEU A 182 -19.72 -8.98 4.46
N LYS A 183 -19.01 -7.93 4.85
CA LYS A 183 -17.66 -7.65 4.41
C LYS A 183 -16.72 -7.55 5.61
N MET A 184 -15.61 -8.28 5.57
CA MET A 184 -14.51 -8.12 6.53
C MET A 184 -13.35 -7.40 5.83
N VAL A 185 -12.84 -6.38 6.48
CA VAL A 185 -11.71 -5.59 6.01
C VAL A 185 -10.64 -5.61 7.08
N ASP A 186 -9.46 -6.09 6.72
CA ASP A 186 -8.27 -5.94 7.54
C ASP A 186 -7.78 -4.49 7.45
N THR A 187 -7.16 -4.01 8.52
CA THR A 187 -6.54 -2.67 8.49
C THR A 187 -5.49 -2.61 7.39
N ASP A 188 -5.65 -1.72 6.45
CA ASP A 188 -4.64 -1.49 5.42
C ASP A 188 -3.47 -0.64 5.97
N ILE A 189 -2.39 -0.58 5.20
CA ILE A 189 -1.22 0.22 5.59
C ILE A 189 -1.59 1.71 5.71
N GLU A 190 -2.55 2.18 4.90
CA GLU A 190 -3.01 3.57 4.94
C GLU A 190 -3.58 3.92 6.31
N ASP A 191 -4.45 3.09 6.84
CA ASP A 191 -5.04 3.31 8.15
C ASP A 191 -4.01 3.24 9.26
N ILE A 192 -3.05 2.31 9.18
CA ILE A 192 -1.94 2.21 10.13
C ILE A 192 -1.13 3.51 10.12
N ILE A 193 -0.67 3.96 8.96
CA ILE A 193 0.15 5.18 8.81
C ILE A 193 -0.65 6.40 9.25
N ARG A 194 -1.94 6.51 8.91
CA ARG A 194 -2.81 7.60 9.32
C ARG A 194 -2.95 7.70 10.84
N ARG A 195 -3.06 6.57 11.54
CA ARG A 195 -3.09 6.51 13.02
C ARG A 195 -1.77 6.97 13.65
N PHE A 196 -0.65 6.60 13.06
CA PHE A 196 0.66 7.11 13.47
C PHE A 196 0.71 8.65 13.45
N TYR A 197 0.31 9.26 12.34
CA TYR A 197 0.30 10.72 12.22
C TYR A 197 -0.68 11.41 13.19
N ARG A 198 -1.77 10.73 13.57
CA ARG A 198 -2.73 11.25 14.55
C ARG A 198 -2.32 11.01 16.00
N LYS A 199 -1.23 10.28 16.27
CA LYS A 199 -0.81 9.84 17.61
C LYS A 199 -1.87 9.01 18.33
N GLU A 200 -2.57 8.18 17.60
CA GLU A 200 -3.61 7.26 18.10
C GLU A 200 -3.06 5.84 18.33
N LEU A 201 -1.73 5.66 18.22
CA LEU A 201 -1.01 4.41 18.43
C LEU A 201 0.03 4.56 19.54
#